data_1da56590e01c84fd912781e8ab90e334
#
_entry.id   1da56590e01c84fd912781e8ab90e334
#
_cell.length_a   1.000
_cell.length_b   1.000
_cell.length_c   1.000
_cell.angle_alpha   90.00
_cell.angle_beta   90.00
_cell.angle_gamma   90.00
#
_symmetry.space_group_name_H-M   'P 1'
#
loop_
_entity.id
_entity.type
_entity.pdbx_description
1 polymer ?
#
loop_
_entity_poly.entity_id
_entity_poly.type
_entity_poly.pdbx_seq_one_letter_code
_entity_poly.pdbx_strand_id
1 'polypeptide(L)'
;MIHILNDDLKKIEILKKYNFAQYIQKFRDVGTFTINAQLVDENKYLLDETKEYYVLFDESSEYIFGKITEVKQSGESDNTKEIIIKGNLSKFLFKIRVNKGRIVFSGKTHELINELIYQNITKEIDSERYVNIEIEYDDKEYMDSITSDLIEKQVTGGYLWDIIFELLEQDNLGLFFEPVVESRFINNDGNETNIDRWKLKISAGKDRTHGNKLGLKPVIFSQQMSNISVANFEYKNEKERNVAYIAGEGEDENRKWFEIKRNEEIKKGWKRTELWIDARDIQSVQNDVELTEKQYEQLIVNRANEKFAENQKEILYEATIVQANKQYRYKEDYNIGDWCTVRDTELKKQFNAQITEVITSIQGSSKIIDIGLSYGLIRKDPVKLIEQNDMLIKEMQTNIKYLLNKVV
;
A
#
# COMPACT_ATOMS: atom_id res chain seq x y z
N MET A 1 -17.58 6.08 -15.05
CA MET A 1 -17.90 7.52 -15.03
C MET A 1 -17.16 8.20 -13.89
N ILE A 2 -16.94 9.53 -13.96
CA ILE A 2 -16.27 10.26 -12.86
C ILE A 2 -17.30 11.24 -12.27
N HIS A 3 -17.63 11.03 -11.00
CA HIS A 3 -18.55 11.89 -10.27
C HIS A 3 -17.76 12.82 -9.35
N ILE A 4 -18.17 14.07 -9.27
CA ILE A 4 -17.68 15.04 -8.28
C ILE A 4 -18.71 15.14 -7.16
N LEU A 5 -18.22 15.09 -5.92
CA LEU A 5 -19.03 15.16 -4.72
C LEU A 5 -18.61 16.38 -3.87
N ASN A 6 -19.56 16.93 -3.10
CA ASN A 6 -19.30 17.99 -2.14
C ASN A 6 -18.81 17.43 -0.78
N ASP A 7 -18.68 18.30 0.20
CA ASP A 7 -18.28 17.99 1.60
C ASP A 7 -19.26 17.07 2.34
N ASP A 8 -20.54 17.07 1.98
CA ASP A 8 -21.54 16.10 2.47
C ASP A 8 -21.50 14.76 1.74
N LEU A 9 -20.52 14.53 0.85
CA LEU A 9 -20.39 13.37 -0.03
C LEU A 9 -21.60 13.17 -0.97
N LYS A 10 -22.30 14.28 -1.27
CA LYS A 10 -23.40 14.30 -2.24
C LYS A 10 -22.87 14.60 -3.64
N LYS A 11 -23.41 13.92 -4.62
CA LYS A 11 -23.06 14.15 -6.02
C LYS A 11 -23.47 15.56 -6.47
N ILE A 12 -22.50 16.31 -7.00
CA ILE A 12 -22.72 17.61 -7.61
C ILE A 12 -22.83 17.46 -9.12
N GLU A 13 -21.88 16.73 -9.73
CA GLU A 13 -21.71 16.68 -11.18
C GLU A 13 -21.11 15.36 -11.65
N ILE A 14 -21.29 15.07 -12.95
CA ILE A 14 -20.51 14.07 -13.68
C ILE A 14 -19.51 14.82 -14.56
N LEU A 15 -18.21 14.62 -14.29
CA LEU A 15 -17.15 15.19 -15.10
C LEU A 15 -17.07 14.48 -16.45
N LYS A 16 -17.63 15.12 -17.50
CA LYS A 16 -17.77 14.52 -18.84
C LYS A 16 -16.62 14.84 -19.78
N LYS A 17 -16.00 16.03 -19.63
CA LYS A 17 -14.95 16.54 -20.54
C LYS A 17 -13.59 16.45 -19.89
N TYR A 18 -13.01 15.26 -19.84
CA TYR A 18 -11.64 15.06 -19.42
C TYR A 18 -10.82 14.43 -20.55
N ASN A 19 -9.58 14.86 -20.66
CA ASN A 19 -8.63 14.36 -21.65
C ASN A 19 -7.97 13.07 -21.16
N PHE A 20 -7.74 13.01 -19.85
CA PHE A 20 -7.06 11.91 -19.19
C PHE A 20 -7.50 11.81 -17.73
N ALA A 21 -7.66 10.60 -17.24
CA ALA A 21 -7.83 10.33 -15.82
C ALA A 21 -7.04 9.08 -15.45
N GLN A 22 -6.40 9.11 -14.30
CA GLN A 22 -5.65 7.99 -13.77
C GLN A 22 -5.90 7.87 -12.28
N TYR A 23 -6.04 6.65 -11.79
CA TYR A 23 -5.96 6.37 -10.38
C TYR A 23 -5.04 5.17 -10.11
N ILE A 24 -4.33 5.25 -9.00
CA ILE A 24 -3.36 4.26 -8.56
C ILE A 24 -3.84 3.67 -7.25
N GLN A 25 -4.32 2.46 -7.29
CA GLN A 25 -4.65 1.69 -6.08
C GLN A 25 -3.38 1.03 -5.57
N LYS A 26 -3.13 1.12 -4.26
CA LYS A 26 -1.98 0.48 -3.62
C LYS A 26 -2.45 -0.53 -2.57
N PHE A 27 -1.78 -1.65 -2.47
CA PHE A 27 -2.14 -2.71 -1.54
C PHE A 27 -2.02 -2.26 -0.08
N ARG A 28 -0.88 -1.68 0.28
CA ARG A 28 -0.62 -1.18 1.64
C ARG A 28 -0.82 0.32 1.76
N ASP A 29 -0.20 1.11 0.88
CA ASP A 29 -0.16 2.56 1.01
C ASP A 29 -1.44 3.25 0.49
N VAL A 30 -1.54 4.54 0.72
CA VAL A 30 -2.61 5.38 0.18
C VAL A 30 -2.39 5.55 -1.32
N GLY A 31 -3.40 5.21 -2.10
CA GLY A 31 -3.43 5.45 -3.53
C GLY A 31 -3.65 6.92 -3.86
N THR A 32 -3.43 7.27 -5.12
CA THR A 32 -3.57 8.64 -5.64
C THR A 32 -4.38 8.65 -6.92
N PHE A 33 -4.86 9.82 -7.32
CA PHE A 33 -5.45 10.02 -8.63
C PHE A 33 -5.04 11.36 -9.24
N THR A 34 -5.13 11.42 -10.57
CA THR A 34 -4.92 12.63 -11.36
C THR A 34 -5.94 12.66 -12.49
N ILE A 35 -6.59 13.79 -12.68
CA ILE A 35 -7.53 14.03 -13.78
C ILE A 35 -7.09 15.30 -14.49
N ASN A 36 -6.96 15.23 -15.80
CA ASN A 36 -6.76 16.39 -16.67
C ASN A 36 -8.05 16.60 -17.47
N ALA A 37 -8.72 17.70 -17.23
CA ALA A 37 -9.98 18.05 -17.88
C ALA A 37 -9.91 19.43 -18.53
N GLN A 38 -10.76 19.67 -19.49
CA GLN A 38 -10.96 21.01 -20.03
C GLN A 38 -11.66 21.88 -18.99
N LEU A 39 -11.14 23.08 -18.74
CA LEU A 39 -11.81 24.05 -17.88
C LEU A 39 -13.01 24.64 -18.62
N VAL A 40 -14.18 24.40 -18.09
CA VAL A 40 -15.48 24.91 -18.59
C VAL A 40 -16.25 25.58 -17.45
N ASP A 41 -17.28 26.34 -17.76
CA ASP A 41 -18.04 27.06 -16.72
C ASP A 41 -18.62 26.12 -15.67
N GLU A 42 -19.02 24.93 -16.10
CA GLU A 42 -19.60 23.90 -15.24
C GLU A 42 -18.66 23.37 -14.16
N ASN A 43 -17.33 23.38 -14.40
CA ASN A 43 -16.36 22.84 -13.44
C ASN A 43 -15.46 23.91 -12.77
N LYS A 44 -15.70 25.21 -13.04
CA LYS A 44 -14.95 26.31 -12.43
C LYS A 44 -15.07 26.37 -10.90
N TYR A 45 -16.16 25.84 -10.35
CA TYR A 45 -16.34 25.78 -8.90
C TYR A 45 -15.25 24.99 -8.18
N LEU A 46 -14.58 24.06 -8.89
CA LEU A 46 -13.44 23.31 -8.33
C LEU A 46 -12.22 24.18 -8.01
N LEU A 47 -12.17 25.42 -8.51
CA LEU A 47 -11.12 26.40 -8.18
C LEU A 47 -11.43 27.20 -6.91
N ASP A 48 -12.56 26.95 -6.25
CA ASP A 48 -12.92 27.56 -4.96
C ASP A 48 -12.19 26.84 -3.83
N GLU A 49 -11.08 27.43 -3.37
CA GLU A 49 -10.23 26.89 -2.31
C GLU A 49 -10.87 26.88 -0.91
N THR A 50 -12.05 27.49 -0.77
CA THR A 50 -12.78 27.50 0.49
C THR A 50 -13.64 26.27 0.70
N LYS A 51 -13.78 25.41 -0.32
CA LYS A 51 -14.61 24.22 -0.33
C LYS A 51 -13.81 22.95 -0.52
N GLU A 52 -14.30 21.88 0.06
CA GLU A 52 -13.72 20.55 -0.14
C GLU A 52 -14.54 19.77 -1.17
N TYR A 53 -13.83 19.06 -2.05
CA TYR A 53 -14.44 18.23 -3.07
C TYR A 53 -13.83 16.84 -3.07
N TYR A 54 -14.64 15.89 -3.55
CA TYR A 54 -14.26 14.49 -3.64
C TYR A 54 -14.59 13.96 -5.03
N VAL A 55 -13.94 12.86 -5.39
CA VAL A 55 -14.12 12.16 -6.66
C VAL A 55 -14.59 10.75 -6.40
N LEU A 56 -15.53 10.29 -7.20
CA LEU A 56 -15.95 8.89 -7.26
C LEU A 56 -15.79 8.39 -8.69
N PHE A 57 -14.83 7.49 -8.91
CA PHE A 57 -14.73 6.74 -10.16
C PHE A 57 -15.72 5.59 -10.10
N ASP A 58 -16.72 5.65 -10.96
CA ASP A 58 -17.74 4.62 -11.11
C ASP A 58 -17.27 3.64 -12.19
N GLU A 59 -16.76 2.51 -11.73
CA GLU A 59 -16.34 1.38 -12.54
C GLU A 59 -17.46 0.33 -12.52
N SER A 60 -17.56 -0.49 -13.54
CA SER A 60 -18.70 -1.42 -13.71
C SER A 60 -18.95 -2.38 -12.52
N SER A 61 -17.97 -2.57 -11.65
CA SER A 61 -18.05 -3.52 -10.53
C SER A 61 -17.57 -2.95 -9.19
N GLU A 62 -17.06 -1.72 -9.17
CA GLU A 62 -16.55 -1.09 -7.95
C GLU A 62 -16.58 0.43 -8.04
N TYR A 63 -16.52 1.06 -6.88
CA TYR A 63 -16.42 2.50 -6.75
C TYR A 63 -15.09 2.87 -6.12
N ILE A 64 -14.30 3.69 -6.81
CA ILE A 64 -13.02 4.20 -6.30
C ILE A 64 -13.22 5.64 -5.84
N PHE A 65 -13.12 5.86 -4.55
CA PHE A 65 -13.31 7.17 -3.94
C PHE A 65 -11.98 7.85 -3.64
N GLY A 66 -11.94 9.18 -3.83
CA GLY A 66 -10.79 9.99 -3.49
C GLY A 66 -11.14 11.40 -3.03
N LYS A 67 -10.29 11.97 -2.16
CA LYS A 67 -10.35 13.38 -1.74
C LYS A 67 -9.48 14.21 -2.67
N ILE A 68 -10.02 15.28 -3.24
CA ILE A 68 -9.27 16.28 -4.01
C ILE A 68 -8.38 17.07 -3.05
N THR A 69 -7.08 17.13 -3.33
CA THR A 69 -6.10 17.83 -2.50
C THR A 69 -5.34 18.93 -3.25
N GLU A 70 -5.38 18.89 -4.58
CA GLU A 70 -4.75 19.88 -5.43
C GLU A 70 -5.61 20.11 -6.66
N VAL A 71 -5.88 21.38 -6.97
CA VAL A 71 -6.52 21.79 -8.20
C VAL A 71 -5.67 22.88 -8.83
N LYS A 72 -5.21 22.66 -10.04
CA LYS A 72 -4.36 23.59 -10.76
C LYS A 72 -4.98 23.95 -12.12
N GLN A 73 -5.12 25.23 -12.40
CA GLN A 73 -5.42 25.72 -13.73
C GLN A 73 -4.12 25.90 -14.52
N SER A 74 -4.07 25.39 -15.74
CA SER A 74 -2.98 25.61 -16.68
C SER A 74 -3.53 25.98 -18.06
N GLY A 75 -2.75 26.76 -18.85
CA GLY A 75 -3.10 27.15 -20.21
C GLY A 75 -2.59 28.53 -20.55
N GLU A 76 -2.23 28.74 -21.81
CA GLU A 76 -1.91 30.06 -22.37
C GLU A 76 -3.21 30.80 -22.67
N SER A 77 -3.10 32.15 -22.75
CA SER A 77 -4.23 33.09 -22.63
C SER A 77 -5.34 32.97 -23.69
N ASP A 78 -5.22 32.17 -24.72
CA ASP A 78 -6.12 32.36 -25.87
C ASP A 78 -7.01 31.18 -26.29
N ASN A 79 -6.86 29.90 -25.91
CA ASN A 79 -7.87 28.98 -26.46
C ASN A 79 -8.24 27.70 -25.74
N THR A 80 -7.49 27.13 -24.85
CA THR A 80 -7.96 25.96 -24.06
C THR A 80 -7.33 25.94 -22.68
N LYS A 81 -8.07 26.46 -21.72
CA LYS A 81 -7.66 26.32 -20.32
C LYS A 81 -7.94 24.90 -19.87
N GLU A 82 -6.94 24.29 -19.27
CA GLU A 82 -7.06 22.98 -18.64
C GLU A 82 -7.10 23.11 -17.14
N ILE A 83 -7.75 22.17 -16.49
CA ILE A 83 -7.76 22.01 -15.06
C ILE A 83 -7.15 20.63 -14.73
N ILE A 84 -6.14 20.63 -13.88
CA ILE A 84 -5.52 19.42 -13.35
C ILE A 84 -6.00 19.24 -11.93
N ILE A 85 -6.64 18.12 -11.67
CA ILE A 85 -7.21 17.74 -10.38
C ILE A 85 -6.43 16.56 -9.87
N LYS A 86 -5.86 16.67 -8.67
CA LYS A 86 -5.13 15.58 -8.02
C LYS A 86 -5.65 15.33 -6.62
N GLY A 87 -5.46 14.11 -6.15
CA GLY A 87 -5.85 13.78 -4.80
C GLY A 87 -5.43 12.40 -4.36
N ASN A 88 -5.89 12.05 -3.17
CA ASN A 88 -5.60 10.80 -2.52
C ASN A 88 -6.85 9.92 -2.45
N LEU A 89 -6.69 8.60 -2.61
CA LEU A 89 -7.79 7.66 -2.50
C LEU A 89 -8.22 7.46 -1.03
N SER A 90 -9.32 6.78 -0.83
CA SER A 90 -10.08 6.65 0.43
C SER A 90 -9.25 6.38 1.69
N LYS A 91 -8.18 5.58 1.62
CA LYS A 91 -7.28 5.31 2.76
C LYS A 91 -6.63 6.58 3.34
N PHE A 92 -6.71 7.71 2.64
CA PHE A 92 -6.27 9.01 3.13
C PHE A 92 -6.96 9.42 4.43
N LEU A 93 -8.17 8.93 4.69
CA LEU A 93 -8.86 9.12 5.96
C LEU A 93 -7.96 8.79 7.16
N PHE A 94 -7.23 7.68 7.09
CA PHE A 94 -6.35 7.23 8.18
C PHE A 94 -5.12 8.12 8.34
N LYS A 95 -4.63 8.76 7.25
CA LYS A 95 -3.51 9.73 7.31
C LYS A 95 -3.86 11.02 8.04
N ILE A 96 -5.10 11.44 7.97
CA ILE A 96 -5.58 12.68 8.63
C ILE A 96 -6.12 12.44 10.05
N ARG A 97 -5.95 11.25 10.59
CA ARG A 97 -6.36 10.86 11.95
C ARG A 97 -5.15 10.56 12.83
N VAL A 98 -5.32 10.77 14.12
CA VAL A 98 -4.34 10.42 15.14
C VAL A 98 -4.92 9.41 16.12
N ASN A 99 -4.08 8.52 16.63
CA ASN A 99 -4.41 7.74 17.81
C ASN A 99 -4.31 8.64 19.03
N LYS A 100 -5.45 9.01 19.63
CA LYS A 100 -5.49 9.98 20.74
C LYS A 100 -5.36 9.35 22.12
N GLY A 101 -5.15 8.05 22.19
CA GLY A 101 -5.13 7.31 23.46
C GLY A 101 -3.94 6.39 23.61
N ARG A 102 -3.98 5.62 24.70
CA ARG A 102 -3.10 4.49 24.95
C ARG A 102 -3.91 3.21 24.78
N ILE A 103 -3.43 2.33 23.92
CA ILE A 103 -3.97 1.00 23.71
C ILE A 103 -2.91 0.00 24.15
N VAL A 104 -3.28 -0.91 25.05
CA VAL A 104 -2.48 -2.09 25.40
C VAL A 104 -3.23 -3.29 24.84
N PHE A 105 -2.57 -4.08 24.00
CA PHE A 105 -3.22 -5.11 23.21
C PHE A 105 -2.42 -6.41 23.26
N SER A 106 -3.14 -7.52 23.41
CA SER A 106 -2.62 -8.87 23.24
C SER A 106 -3.55 -9.63 22.30
N GLY A 107 -3.01 -10.22 21.24
CA GLY A 107 -3.77 -10.91 20.19
C GLY A 107 -3.03 -10.90 18.86
N LYS A 108 -3.74 -10.95 17.77
CA LYS A 108 -3.19 -10.96 16.43
C LYS A 108 -3.00 -9.55 15.86
N THR A 109 -2.03 -9.36 15.00
CA THR A 109 -1.74 -8.06 14.36
C THR A 109 -2.97 -7.46 13.67
N HIS A 110 -3.72 -8.25 12.91
CA HIS A 110 -4.91 -7.76 12.22
C HIS A 110 -6.02 -7.33 13.19
N GLU A 111 -6.11 -7.95 14.37
CA GLU A 111 -7.06 -7.55 15.41
C GLU A 111 -6.66 -6.21 16.05
N LEU A 112 -5.35 -5.95 16.23
CA LEU A 112 -4.88 -4.63 16.70
C LEU A 112 -5.20 -3.53 15.69
N ILE A 113 -5.05 -3.79 14.39
CA ILE A 113 -5.43 -2.80 13.36
C ILE A 113 -6.92 -2.45 13.48
N ASN A 114 -7.78 -3.43 13.71
CA ASN A 114 -9.21 -3.19 13.89
C ASN A 114 -9.50 -2.41 15.18
N GLU A 115 -8.84 -2.76 16.28
CA GLU A 115 -8.99 -2.04 17.54
C GLU A 115 -8.57 -0.57 17.41
N LEU A 116 -7.46 -0.30 16.69
CA LEU A 116 -7.02 1.06 16.39
C LEU A 116 -8.08 1.86 15.61
N ILE A 117 -8.68 1.22 14.58
CA ILE A 117 -9.73 1.85 13.77
C ILE A 117 -11.00 2.05 14.62
N TYR A 118 -11.39 1.04 15.38
CA TYR A 118 -12.55 1.12 16.25
C TYR A 118 -12.41 2.29 17.23
N GLN A 119 -11.35 2.35 18.01
CA GLN A 119 -11.16 3.36 19.04
C GLN A 119 -11.03 4.79 18.49
N ASN A 120 -10.57 4.95 17.26
CA ASN A 120 -10.26 6.26 16.71
C ASN A 120 -11.23 6.76 15.64
N ILE A 121 -12.07 5.89 15.07
CA ILE A 121 -12.94 6.26 13.94
C ILE A 121 -14.38 5.75 14.09
N THR A 122 -14.58 4.46 14.43
CA THR A 122 -15.92 3.86 14.40
C THR A 122 -16.65 3.88 15.75
N LYS A 123 -15.99 4.37 16.81
CA LYS A 123 -16.59 4.45 18.13
C LYS A 123 -17.60 5.60 18.21
N GLU A 124 -18.88 5.29 18.34
CA GLU A 124 -19.99 6.25 18.28
C GLU A 124 -19.95 7.34 19.36
N ILE A 125 -19.19 7.15 20.44
CA ILE A 125 -19.09 8.14 21.55
C ILE A 125 -18.44 9.45 21.07
N ASP A 126 -17.63 9.42 20.02
CA ASP A 126 -16.99 10.61 19.44
C ASP A 126 -17.64 10.95 18.08
N SER A 127 -18.78 11.63 18.12
CA SER A 127 -19.58 11.91 16.92
C SER A 127 -18.83 12.76 15.88
N GLU A 128 -17.85 13.58 16.29
CA GLU A 128 -17.05 14.40 15.37
C GLU A 128 -16.01 13.57 14.59
N ARG A 129 -15.64 12.41 15.11
CA ARG A 129 -14.67 11.52 14.49
C ARG A 129 -15.30 10.32 13.80
N TYR A 130 -16.56 10.09 14.09
CA TYR A 130 -17.28 8.90 13.66
C TYR A 130 -17.38 8.78 12.14
N VAL A 131 -17.04 7.61 11.63
CA VAL A 131 -17.32 7.18 10.27
C VAL A 131 -17.89 5.77 10.34
N ASN A 132 -19.01 5.53 9.66
CA ASN A 132 -19.67 4.24 9.63
C ASN A 132 -18.88 3.27 8.75
N ILE A 133 -18.09 2.38 9.37
CA ILE A 133 -17.22 1.42 8.69
C ILE A 133 -17.63 0.00 9.08
N GLU A 134 -18.01 -0.78 8.08
CA GLU A 134 -18.18 -2.21 8.19
C GLU A 134 -16.84 -2.92 7.94
N ILE A 135 -16.38 -3.71 8.91
CA ILE A 135 -15.09 -4.40 8.81
C ILE A 135 -15.32 -5.80 8.28
N GLU A 136 -14.72 -6.10 7.13
CA GLU A 136 -14.71 -7.43 6.54
C GLU A 136 -13.31 -8.06 6.73
N TYR A 137 -13.29 -9.38 6.88
CA TYR A 137 -12.04 -10.15 6.96
C TYR A 137 -11.97 -11.12 5.80
N ASP A 138 -10.77 -11.49 5.40
CA ASP A 138 -10.53 -12.78 4.77
C ASP A 138 -10.91 -13.88 5.79
N ASP A 139 -10.89 -15.12 5.38
CA ASP A 139 -11.15 -16.23 6.29
C ASP A 139 -10.35 -16.06 7.59
N LYS A 140 -11.05 -16.09 8.74
CA LYS A 140 -10.42 -15.78 10.04
C LYS A 140 -9.32 -16.77 10.39
N GLU A 141 -9.55 -18.06 10.15
CA GLU A 141 -8.56 -19.10 10.45
C GLU A 141 -7.28 -18.90 9.60
N TYR A 142 -7.46 -18.52 8.34
CA TYR A 142 -6.36 -18.16 7.48
C TYR A 142 -5.61 -16.93 8.00
N MET A 143 -6.32 -15.86 8.36
CA MET A 143 -5.70 -14.64 8.90
C MET A 143 -4.94 -14.91 10.20
N ASP A 144 -5.52 -15.70 11.12
CA ASP A 144 -4.87 -16.09 12.37
C ASP A 144 -3.59 -16.91 12.14
N SER A 145 -3.53 -17.69 11.06
CA SER A 145 -2.38 -18.52 10.72
C SER A 145 -1.20 -17.75 10.16
N ILE A 146 -1.43 -16.59 9.56
CA ILE A 146 -0.40 -15.79 8.85
C ILE A 146 0.00 -14.51 9.56
N THR A 147 -0.77 -14.09 10.57
CA THR A 147 -0.47 -12.86 11.33
C THR A 147 0.29 -13.15 12.62
N SER A 148 1.15 -12.22 12.99
CA SER A 148 1.99 -12.32 14.17
C SER A 148 1.18 -12.24 15.47
N ASP A 149 1.64 -12.98 16.50
CA ASP A 149 1.15 -12.83 17.85
C ASP A 149 1.80 -11.61 18.52
N LEU A 150 0.97 -10.75 19.06
CA LEU A 150 1.38 -9.58 19.82
C LEU A 150 1.13 -9.84 21.31
N ILE A 151 2.16 -9.66 22.12
CA ILE A 151 2.08 -9.82 23.58
C ILE A 151 2.29 -8.45 24.19
N GLU A 152 1.28 -7.93 24.89
CA GLU A 152 1.30 -6.62 25.57
C GLU A 152 1.83 -5.48 24.71
N LYS A 153 1.50 -5.49 23.41
CA LYS A 153 1.87 -4.40 22.50
C LYS A 153 1.18 -3.11 22.96
N GLN A 154 2.00 -2.13 23.33
CA GLN A 154 1.52 -0.81 23.73
C GLN A 154 1.65 0.15 22.55
N VAL A 155 0.56 0.86 22.26
CA VAL A 155 0.50 1.96 21.30
C VAL A 155 0.03 3.20 22.02
N THR A 156 0.84 4.27 22.01
CA THR A 156 0.52 5.51 22.71
C THR A 156 0.68 6.70 21.77
N GLY A 157 -0.44 7.36 21.42
CA GLY A 157 -0.43 8.51 20.52
C GLY A 157 0.04 8.17 19.10
N GLY A 158 0.32 9.20 18.31
CA GLY A 158 0.89 9.10 16.96
C GLY A 158 -0.13 9.20 15.82
N TYR A 159 0.38 9.34 14.60
CA TYR A 159 -0.47 9.31 13.40
C TYR A 159 -1.02 7.91 13.18
N LEU A 160 -2.33 7.82 13.01
CA LEU A 160 -3.01 6.53 12.92
C LEU A 160 -2.51 5.69 11.75
N TRP A 161 -2.25 6.35 10.60
CA TRP A 161 -1.75 5.67 9.40
C TRP A 161 -0.37 5.06 9.61
N ASP A 162 0.55 5.76 10.25
CA ASP A 162 1.92 5.28 10.43
C ASP A 162 1.94 4.00 11.27
N ILE A 163 1.10 3.96 12.31
CA ILE A 163 0.94 2.78 13.17
C ILE A 163 0.32 1.61 12.39
N ILE A 164 -0.77 1.87 11.65
CA ILE A 164 -1.41 0.85 10.82
C ILE A 164 -0.47 0.34 9.75
N PHE A 165 0.26 1.23 9.08
CA PHE A 165 1.18 0.88 8.00
C PHE A 165 2.31 -0.03 8.50
N GLU A 166 2.92 0.26 9.66
CA GLU A 166 3.94 -0.59 10.29
C GLU A 166 3.40 -2.00 10.54
N LEU A 167 2.18 -2.11 11.08
CA LEU A 167 1.54 -3.40 11.33
C LEU A 167 1.22 -4.17 10.03
N LEU A 168 0.78 -3.46 8.99
CA LEU A 168 0.54 -4.07 7.67
C LEU A 168 1.85 -4.56 7.03
N GLU A 169 2.94 -3.82 7.17
CA GLU A 169 4.26 -4.24 6.66
C GLU A 169 4.79 -5.45 7.40
N GLN A 170 4.62 -5.50 8.71
CA GLN A 170 5.11 -6.60 9.55
C GLN A 170 4.64 -7.97 9.05
N ASP A 171 3.37 -8.10 8.67
CA ASP A 171 2.75 -9.37 8.25
C ASP A 171 2.41 -9.42 6.76
N ASN A 172 2.96 -8.51 5.95
CA ASN A 172 2.68 -8.41 4.51
C ASN A 172 1.18 -8.28 4.17
N LEU A 173 0.42 -7.60 5.01
CA LEU A 173 -1.00 -7.37 4.82
C LEU A 173 -1.25 -6.13 3.95
N GLY A 174 -2.43 -6.05 3.38
CA GLY A 174 -2.98 -4.87 2.72
C GLY A 174 -4.30 -4.45 3.33
N LEU A 175 -4.69 -3.22 3.05
CA LEU A 175 -5.92 -2.65 3.54
C LEU A 175 -6.70 -2.08 2.37
N PHE A 176 -7.95 -2.51 2.22
CA PHE A 176 -8.91 -1.98 1.27
C PHE A 176 -9.94 -1.16 2.04
N PHE A 177 -10.25 0.01 1.51
CA PHE A 177 -11.24 0.91 2.11
C PHE A 177 -12.09 1.53 1.00
N GLU A 178 -13.33 1.11 0.92
CA GLU A 178 -14.21 1.36 -0.21
C GLU A 178 -15.56 1.93 0.25
N PRO A 179 -16.17 2.86 -0.49
CA PRO A 179 -17.51 3.32 -0.20
C PRO A 179 -18.53 2.24 -0.53
N VAL A 180 -19.56 2.11 0.30
CA VAL A 180 -20.75 1.33 -0.04
C VAL A 180 -21.72 2.27 -0.76
N VAL A 181 -21.83 2.09 -2.07
CA VAL A 181 -22.74 2.87 -2.90
C VAL A 181 -23.97 2.00 -3.19
N GLU A 182 -25.10 2.37 -2.64
CA GLU A 182 -26.34 1.71 -3.01
C GLU A 182 -26.69 2.01 -4.48
N SER A 183 -27.29 1.07 -5.20
CA SER A 183 -27.53 1.08 -6.65
C SER A 183 -28.29 2.31 -7.20
N ARG A 184 -28.65 3.25 -6.36
CA ARG A 184 -29.43 4.44 -6.67
C ARG A 184 -28.65 5.63 -7.21
N PHE A 185 -27.31 5.58 -7.28
CA PHE A 185 -26.53 6.61 -7.99
C PHE A 185 -26.90 6.70 -9.50
N ILE A 186 -27.59 5.70 -10.01
CA ILE A 186 -27.93 5.57 -11.43
C ILE A 186 -29.31 6.15 -11.77
N ASN A 187 -30.17 6.43 -10.78
CA ASN A 187 -31.52 6.89 -11.08
C ASN A 187 -31.58 8.39 -11.37
N ASN A 188 -32.13 8.71 -12.56
CA ASN A 188 -32.39 10.05 -13.05
C ASN A 188 -33.45 10.83 -12.21
N ASP A 189 -33.90 10.30 -11.10
CA ASP A 189 -35.04 10.79 -10.33
C ASP A 189 -34.68 11.75 -9.19
N GLY A 190 -33.53 12.40 -9.25
CA GLY A 190 -33.22 13.52 -8.34
C GLY A 190 -33.06 13.17 -6.87
N ASN A 191 -33.03 11.90 -6.47
CA ASN A 191 -32.74 11.50 -5.11
C ASN A 191 -31.23 11.44 -4.88
N GLU A 192 -30.74 12.39 -4.09
CA GLU A 192 -29.35 12.53 -3.67
C GLU A 192 -28.95 11.32 -2.82
N THR A 193 -28.06 10.48 -3.32
CA THR A 193 -27.46 9.42 -2.52
C THR A 193 -26.16 9.91 -1.92
N ASN A 194 -26.09 9.89 -0.60
CA ASN A 194 -24.88 10.14 0.15
C ASN A 194 -24.10 8.84 0.31
N ILE A 195 -22.78 8.95 0.38
CA ILE A 195 -21.94 7.86 0.87
C ILE A 195 -21.91 7.97 2.39
N ASP A 196 -22.68 7.15 3.07
CA ASP A 196 -22.80 7.14 4.54
C ASP A 196 -22.20 5.89 5.20
N ARG A 197 -21.79 4.91 4.38
CA ARG A 197 -21.24 3.63 4.84
C ARG A 197 -20.02 3.23 4.03
N TRP A 198 -19.07 2.62 4.72
CA TRP A 198 -17.79 2.20 4.15
C TRP A 198 -17.51 0.75 4.50
N LYS A 199 -16.79 0.08 3.61
CA LYS A 199 -16.24 -1.25 3.86
C LYS A 199 -14.73 -1.16 4.02
N LEU A 200 -14.23 -1.80 5.06
CA LEU A 200 -12.82 -1.97 5.29
C LEU A 200 -12.49 -3.45 5.30
N LYS A 201 -11.50 -3.83 4.49
CA LYS A 201 -11.04 -5.21 4.44
C LYS A 201 -9.53 -5.26 4.64
N ILE A 202 -9.07 -6.10 5.57
CA ILE A 202 -7.66 -6.46 5.74
C ILE A 202 -7.44 -7.80 5.05
N SER A 203 -6.42 -7.88 4.21
CA SER A 203 -6.15 -9.06 3.39
C SER A 203 -4.65 -9.30 3.23
N ALA A 204 -4.25 -10.54 3.13
CA ALA A 204 -2.88 -10.94 2.78
C ALA A 204 -2.67 -11.20 1.28
N GLY A 205 -3.77 -11.09 0.49
CA GLY A 205 -3.79 -11.58 -0.87
C GLY A 205 -3.79 -13.11 -0.95
N LYS A 206 -3.89 -13.65 -2.15
CA LYS A 206 -3.89 -15.09 -2.39
C LYS A 206 -2.58 -15.54 -3.00
N ASP A 207 -2.10 -16.70 -2.59
CA ASP A 207 -0.93 -17.33 -3.22
C ASP A 207 -1.33 -17.97 -4.56
N ARG A 208 -0.97 -17.30 -5.66
CA ARG A 208 -1.11 -17.77 -7.04
C ARG A 208 0.25 -18.05 -7.68
N THR A 209 1.25 -18.33 -6.86
CA THR A 209 2.56 -18.70 -7.37
C THR A 209 2.55 -20.09 -8.00
N HIS A 210 3.57 -20.36 -8.82
CA HIS A 210 3.77 -21.70 -9.36
C HIS A 210 4.14 -22.67 -8.25
N GLY A 211 3.27 -23.63 -8.00
CA GLY A 211 3.43 -24.58 -6.90
C GLY A 211 2.80 -24.15 -5.58
N ASN A 212 1.84 -23.19 -5.61
CA ASN A 212 1.07 -22.84 -4.42
C ASN A 212 0.38 -24.06 -3.81
N LYS A 213 0.24 -24.03 -2.49
CA LYS A 213 -0.36 -25.14 -1.74
C LYS A 213 -1.90 -25.12 -1.72
N LEU A 214 -2.50 -24.00 -2.13
CA LEU A 214 -3.95 -23.80 -2.12
C LEU A 214 -4.65 -24.40 -3.34
N GLY A 215 -3.90 -24.94 -4.32
CA GLY A 215 -4.46 -25.50 -5.55
C GLY A 215 -5.06 -24.43 -6.48
N LEU A 216 -4.76 -23.15 -6.24
CA LEU A 216 -5.24 -22.06 -7.08
C LEU A 216 -4.50 -22.07 -8.43
N LYS A 217 -5.21 -21.62 -9.48
CA LYS A 217 -4.61 -21.47 -10.81
C LYS A 217 -3.40 -20.53 -10.73
N PRO A 218 -2.18 -20.98 -11.09
CA PRO A 218 -1.00 -20.13 -11.03
C PRO A 218 -1.09 -18.98 -12.03
N VAL A 219 -0.60 -17.82 -11.61
CA VAL A 219 -0.42 -16.65 -12.45
C VAL A 219 1.08 -16.42 -12.66
N ILE A 220 1.52 -16.47 -13.92
CA ILE A 220 2.93 -16.39 -14.28
C ILE A 220 3.10 -15.24 -15.27
N PHE A 221 3.95 -14.28 -14.88
CA PHE A 221 4.36 -13.19 -15.77
C PHE A 221 5.77 -13.43 -16.30
N SER A 222 5.98 -13.18 -17.59
CA SER A 222 7.28 -13.42 -18.24
C SER A 222 7.38 -12.65 -19.55
N GLN A 223 8.58 -12.19 -19.89
CA GLN A 223 8.85 -11.58 -21.20
C GLN A 223 8.55 -12.55 -22.35
N GLN A 224 8.80 -13.85 -22.18
CA GLN A 224 8.48 -14.87 -23.20
C GLN A 224 6.98 -14.98 -23.48
N MET A 225 6.15 -14.71 -22.48
CA MET A 225 4.70 -14.69 -22.63
C MET A 225 4.19 -13.34 -23.14
N SER A 226 5.09 -12.38 -23.39
CA SER A 226 4.77 -11.00 -23.82
C SER A 226 3.75 -10.31 -22.91
N ASN A 227 3.74 -10.66 -21.63
CA ASN A 227 2.87 -10.04 -20.63
C ASN A 227 3.63 -9.13 -19.63
N ILE A 228 4.93 -8.93 -19.85
CA ILE A 228 5.76 -7.93 -19.17
C ILE A 228 6.26 -6.94 -20.22
N SER A 229 6.03 -5.64 -20.03
CA SER A 229 6.52 -4.59 -20.93
C SER A 229 7.82 -3.95 -20.46
N VAL A 230 7.94 -3.73 -19.15
CA VAL A 230 9.12 -3.14 -18.52
C VAL A 230 9.47 -4.00 -17.31
N ALA A 231 10.74 -4.26 -17.12
CA ALA A 231 11.24 -4.95 -15.94
C ALA A 231 12.48 -4.24 -15.43
N ASN A 232 12.44 -3.82 -14.17
CA ASN A 232 13.56 -3.19 -13.47
C ASN A 232 14.00 -4.10 -12.33
N PHE A 233 15.29 -4.38 -12.27
CA PHE A 233 15.89 -5.14 -11.19
C PHE A 233 16.93 -4.30 -10.48
N GLU A 234 16.77 -4.10 -9.20
CA GLU A 234 17.72 -3.42 -8.34
C GLU A 234 18.00 -4.28 -7.12
N TYR A 235 19.23 -4.27 -6.65
CA TYR A 235 19.54 -4.79 -5.34
C TYR A 235 20.45 -3.84 -4.58
N LYS A 236 20.24 -3.74 -3.29
CA LYS A 236 21.06 -2.98 -2.35
C LYS A 236 21.49 -3.88 -1.22
N ASN A 237 22.78 -3.99 -0.99
CA ASN A 237 23.36 -4.79 0.09
C ASN A 237 24.08 -3.95 1.16
N GLU A 238 23.97 -2.63 1.08
CA GLU A 238 24.63 -1.70 1.99
C GLU A 238 24.25 -1.96 3.46
N LYS A 239 22.95 -2.23 3.68
CA LYS A 239 22.41 -2.51 5.02
C LYS A 239 22.56 -3.98 5.44
N GLU A 240 22.94 -4.87 4.54
CA GLU A 240 23.01 -6.30 4.87
C GLU A 240 24.01 -6.57 5.98
N ARG A 241 23.54 -7.26 7.04
CA ARG A 241 24.36 -7.66 8.18
C ARG A 241 24.23 -9.18 8.39
N ASN A 242 25.33 -9.80 8.71
CA ASN A 242 25.38 -11.26 8.87
C ASN A 242 25.91 -11.73 10.24
N VAL A 243 26.44 -10.81 11.05
CA VAL A 243 26.82 -11.06 12.43
C VAL A 243 26.29 -9.93 13.30
N ALA A 244 25.66 -10.27 14.41
CA ALA A 244 25.21 -9.32 15.42
C ALA A 244 26.05 -9.45 16.68
N TYR A 245 26.58 -8.34 17.17
CA TYR A 245 27.11 -8.18 18.51
C TYR A 245 26.05 -7.52 19.37
N ILE A 246 25.63 -8.24 20.40
CA ILE A 246 24.53 -7.82 21.25
C ILE A 246 25.06 -7.61 22.66
N ALA A 247 24.84 -6.40 23.16
CA ALA A 247 25.14 -6.06 24.54
C ALA A 247 23.84 -6.11 25.35
N GLY A 248 23.70 -7.16 26.16
CA GLY A 248 22.55 -7.40 27.02
C GLY A 248 22.61 -6.62 28.33
N GLU A 249 22.02 -7.18 29.39
CA GLU A 249 21.96 -6.58 30.71
C GLU A 249 23.34 -6.46 31.36
N GLY A 250 23.43 -5.61 32.38
CA GLY A 250 24.67 -5.32 33.12
C GLY A 250 25.31 -4.01 32.67
N GLU A 251 26.29 -3.57 33.43
CA GLU A 251 27.06 -2.34 33.18
C GLU A 251 28.56 -2.67 33.12
N ASP A 252 29.27 -1.90 32.33
CA ASP A 252 30.75 -1.99 32.19
C ASP A 252 31.28 -3.42 31.98
N GLU A 253 32.11 -3.90 32.87
CA GLU A 253 32.73 -5.23 32.78
C GLU A 253 31.77 -6.39 33.06
N ASN A 254 30.64 -6.12 33.70
CA ASN A 254 29.59 -7.10 34.00
C ASN A 254 28.53 -7.22 32.91
N ARG A 255 28.68 -6.50 31.84
CA ARG A 255 27.72 -6.53 30.73
C ARG A 255 27.80 -7.84 29.98
N LYS A 256 26.67 -8.50 29.77
CA LYS A 256 26.59 -9.76 29.01
C LYS A 256 26.71 -9.48 27.51
N TRP A 257 27.60 -10.21 26.84
CA TRP A 257 27.86 -10.07 25.41
C TRP A 257 27.52 -11.33 24.64
N PHE A 258 26.91 -11.19 23.48
CA PHE A 258 26.53 -12.30 22.61
C PHE A 258 26.95 -11.99 21.17
N GLU A 259 27.45 -13.03 20.48
CA GLU A 259 27.71 -13.01 19.05
C GLU A 259 26.73 -13.96 18.38
N ILE A 260 25.79 -13.43 17.58
CA ILE A 260 24.83 -14.22 16.83
C ILE A 260 25.12 -14.11 15.34
N LYS A 261 25.21 -15.26 14.67
CA LYS A 261 25.49 -15.37 13.24
C LYS A 261 24.21 -15.69 12.47
N ARG A 262 23.97 -14.96 11.41
CA ARG A 262 22.89 -15.27 10.49
C ARG A 262 23.26 -16.51 9.68
N ASN A 263 22.42 -17.55 9.72
CA ASN A 263 22.58 -18.78 8.95
C ASN A 263 23.85 -19.60 9.27
N GLU A 264 24.41 -19.47 10.47
CA GLU A 264 25.58 -20.21 10.94
C GLU A 264 26.81 -20.17 10.01
N GLU A 265 26.77 -19.41 8.92
CA GLU A 265 27.84 -19.34 7.95
C GLU A 265 28.96 -18.41 8.44
N ILE A 266 30.19 -18.93 8.49
CA ILE A 266 31.34 -18.13 8.91
C ILE A 266 31.77 -17.22 7.76
N LYS A 267 31.42 -15.94 7.82
CA LYS A 267 31.92 -14.90 6.92
C LYS A 267 33.17 -14.25 7.49
N LYS A 268 34.19 -14.03 6.63
CA LYS A 268 35.49 -13.47 7.01
C LYS A 268 35.84 -12.27 6.15
N GLY A 269 36.66 -11.36 6.70
CA GLY A 269 37.15 -10.18 5.98
C GLY A 269 36.00 -9.32 5.43
N TRP A 270 36.10 -8.91 4.21
CA TRP A 270 35.11 -8.06 3.54
C TRP A 270 33.70 -8.67 3.43
N LYS A 271 33.58 -9.98 3.62
CA LYS A 271 32.27 -10.66 3.60
C LYS A 271 31.58 -10.63 4.97
N ARG A 272 32.28 -10.23 6.02
CA ARG A 272 31.72 -10.10 7.37
C ARG A 272 31.20 -8.69 7.56
N THR A 273 29.91 -8.57 7.74
CA THR A 273 29.21 -7.31 7.99
C THR A 273 28.53 -7.39 9.35
N GLU A 274 28.82 -6.42 10.21
CA GLU A 274 28.49 -6.50 11.63
C GLU A 274 27.39 -5.53 12.01
N LEU A 275 26.52 -5.95 12.91
CA LEU A 275 25.45 -5.19 13.49
C LEU A 275 25.67 -5.04 14.99
N TRP A 276 25.59 -3.82 15.46
CA TRP A 276 25.56 -3.53 16.88
C TRP A 276 24.13 -3.46 17.40
N ILE A 277 23.83 -4.16 18.50
CA ILE A 277 22.52 -4.16 19.15
C ILE A 277 22.69 -3.89 20.65
N ASP A 278 22.06 -2.82 21.12
CA ASP A 278 21.89 -2.57 22.56
C ASP A 278 20.59 -3.24 23.02
N ALA A 279 20.68 -4.20 23.89
CA ALA A 279 19.58 -4.99 24.44
C ALA A 279 19.53 -4.96 25.97
N ARG A 280 19.86 -3.82 26.58
CA ARG A 280 19.76 -3.61 28.04
C ARG A 280 18.34 -3.71 28.58
N ASP A 281 17.36 -3.50 27.73
CA ASP A 281 15.95 -3.67 28.03
C ASP A 281 15.54 -5.13 28.25
N ILE A 282 16.31 -6.07 27.73
CA ILE A 282 16.12 -7.51 27.99
C ILE A 282 16.85 -7.86 29.29
N GLN A 283 16.08 -8.10 30.33
CA GLN A 283 16.61 -8.42 31.67
C GLN A 283 16.34 -9.88 32.02
N SER A 284 17.22 -10.46 32.82
CA SER A 284 17.08 -11.84 33.31
C SER A 284 15.95 -11.98 34.34
N VAL A 285 15.50 -10.87 34.95
CA VAL A 285 14.35 -10.84 35.86
C VAL A 285 13.25 -9.99 35.19
N GLN A 286 12.10 -10.57 34.90
CA GLN A 286 10.96 -9.88 34.34
C GLN A 286 9.72 -10.11 35.23
N ASN A 287 9.06 -9.04 35.67
CA ASN A 287 7.86 -9.11 36.51
C ASN A 287 8.04 -10.01 37.75
N ASP A 288 9.16 -9.89 38.45
CA ASP A 288 9.54 -10.72 39.62
C ASP A 288 9.74 -12.23 39.31
N VAL A 289 9.82 -12.59 38.04
CA VAL A 289 10.13 -13.98 37.60
C VAL A 289 11.56 -14.00 37.05
N GLU A 290 12.40 -14.85 37.62
CA GLU A 290 13.74 -15.09 37.13
C GLU A 290 13.70 -16.02 35.92
N LEU A 291 14.24 -15.56 34.80
CA LEU A 291 14.36 -16.35 33.58
C LEU A 291 15.54 -17.33 33.70
N THR A 292 15.37 -18.52 33.18
CA THR A 292 16.51 -19.42 32.99
C THR A 292 17.47 -18.84 31.96
N GLU A 293 18.72 -19.17 32.05
CA GLU A 293 19.76 -18.73 31.09
C GLU A 293 19.34 -19.00 29.63
N LYS A 294 18.78 -20.17 29.39
CA LYS A 294 18.28 -20.57 28.06
C LYS A 294 17.11 -19.67 27.56
N GLN A 295 16.21 -19.26 28.47
CA GLN A 295 15.12 -18.34 28.11
C GLN A 295 15.66 -16.94 27.79
N TYR A 296 16.61 -16.46 28.59
CA TYR A 296 17.28 -15.19 28.35
C TYR A 296 18.02 -15.18 26.99
N GLU A 297 18.82 -16.22 26.71
CA GLU A 297 19.50 -16.38 25.42
C GLU A 297 18.51 -16.42 24.25
N GLN A 298 17.34 -17.07 24.41
CA GLN A 298 16.33 -17.11 23.36
C GLN A 298 15.76 -15.70 23.05
N LEU A 299 15.58 -14.86 24.08
CA LEU A 299 15.15 -13.47 23.86
C LEU A 299 16.21 -12.65 23.11
N ILE A 300 17.48 -12.86 23.43
CA ILE A 300 18.61 -12.25 22.72
C ILE A 300 18.65 -12.69 21.26
N VAL A 301 18.47 -14.01 20.99
CA VAL A 301 18.41 -14.53 19.61
C VAL A 301 17.22 -13.96 18.84
N ASN A 302 16.05 -13.84 19.48
CA ASN A 302 14.87 -13.25 18.86
C ASN A 302 15.15 -11.79 18.49
N ARG A 303 15.74 -11.00 19.38
CA ARG A 303 16.14 -9.60 19.09
C ARG A 303 17.13 -9.53 17.94
N ALA A 304 18.11 -10.45 17.88
CA ALA A 304 19.06 -10.53 16.77
C ALA A 304 18.32 -10.78 15.45
N ASN A 305 17.38 -11.72 15.44
CA ASN A 305 16.63 -12.07 14.24
C ASN A 305 15.72 -10.91 13.75
N GLU A 306 15.08 -10.19 14.66
CA GLU A 306 14.34 -8.96 14.33
C GLU A 306 15.26 -7.94 13.65
N LYS A 307 16.41 -7.67 14.25
CA LYS A 307 17.38 -6.71 13.72
C LYS A 307 18.03 -7.19 12.41
N PHE A 308 18.24 -8.47 12.23
CA PHE A 308 18.66 -9.02 10.93
C PHE A 308 17.57 -8.89 9.87
N ALA A 309 16.30 -9.00 10.21
CA ALA A 309 15.19 -8.77 9.28
C ALA A 309 15.13 -7.32 8.81
N GLU A 310 15.39 -6.35 9.72
CA GLU A 310 15.50 -4.93 9.38
C GLU A 310 16.75 -4.63 8.51
N ASN A 311 17.81 -5.41 8.65
CA ASN A 311 19.11 -5.21 8.02
C ASN A 311 19.45 -6.35 7.05
N GLN A 312 18.59 -6.56 6.07
CA GLN A 312 18.83 -7.55 5.02
C GLN A 312 19.09 -6.88 3.67
N LYS A 313 19.54 -7.69 2.73
CA LYS A 313 19.68 -7.29 1.34
C LYS A 313 18.31 -6.90 0.79
N GLU A 314 18.21 -5.69 0.28
CA GLU A 314 17.02 -5.21 -0.41
C GLU A 314 17.10 -5.68 -1.86
N ILE A 315 16.10 -6.38 -2.34
CA ILE A 315 15.96 -6.77 -3.74
C ILE A 315 14.64 -6.19 -4.20
N LEU A 316 14.72 -5.33 -5.21
CA LEU A 316 13.57 -4.76 -5.87
C LEU A 316 13.47 -5.35 -7.27
N TYR A 317 12.33 -5.91 -7.57
CA TYR A 317 11.94 -6.22 -8.94
C TYR A 317 10.62 -5.53 -9.21
N GLU A 318 10.63 -4.63 -10.16
CA GLU A 318 9.44 -3.92 -10.62
C GLU A 318 9.16 -4.37 -12.06
N ALA A 319 7.91 -4.67 -12.34
CA ALA A 319 7.51 -5.00 -13.69
C ALA A 319 6.16 -4.35 -14.00
N THR A 320 6.05 -3.84 -15.21
CA THR A 320 4.78 -3.39 -15.78
C THR A 320 4.20 -4.52 -16.61
N ILE A 321 2.96 -4.89 -16.28
CA ILE A 321 2.25 -5.97 -16.96
C ILE A 321 1.31 -5.38 -17.99
N VAL A 322 1.43 -5.86 -19.21
CA VAL A 322 0.54 -5.49 -20.30
C VAL A 322 -0.65 -6.44 -20.34
N GLN A 323 -1.85 -5.90 -20.17
CA GLN A 323 -3.09 -6.67 -20.33
C GLN A 323 -3.45 -6.99 -21.79
N ALA A 324 -2.68 -6.54 -22.78
CA ALA A 324 -2.96 -6.77 -24.19
C ALA A 324 -3.02 -8.28 -24.55
N ASN A 325 -2.29 -9.12 -23.83
CA ASN A 325 -2.41 -10.56 -23.93
C ASN A 325 -3.46 -11.06 -22.93
N LYS A 326 -4.60 -11.47 -23.45
CA LYS A 326 -5.80 -11.98 -22.73
C LYS A 326 -5.56 -13.24 -21.88
N GLN A 327 -4.33 -13.55 -21.53
CA GLN A 327 -3.98 -14.77 -20.79
C GLN A 327 -4.43 -14.72 -19.33
N TYR A 328 -4.29 -13.55 -18.69
CA TYR A 328 -4.74 -13.31 -17.32
C TYR A 328 -5.47 -11.97 -17.26
N ARG A 329 -6.58 -11.93 -16.55
CA ARG A 329 -7.40 -10.73 -16.40
C ARG A 329 -7.39 -10.29 -14.95
N TYR A 330 -7.15 -9.01 -14.75
CA TYR A 330 -7.29 -8.37 -13.43
C TYR A 330 -8.72 -8.53 -12.92
N LYS A 331 -8.89 -8.89 -11.66
CA LYS A 331 -10.14 -9.21 -10.95
C LYS A 331 -10.80 -10.56 -11.30
N GLU A 332 -10.43 -11.21 -12.39
CA GLU A 332 -10.89 -12.55 -12.73
C GLU A 332 -9.87 -13.60 -12.31
N ASP A 333 -8.63 -13.48 -12.80
CA ASP A 333 -7.56 -14.44 -12.55
C ASP A 333 -6.68 -14.06 -11.36
N TYR A 334 -6.55 -12.76 -11.06
CA TYR A 334 -5.75 -12.23 -9.97
C TYR A 334 -6.25 -10.86 -9.49
N ASN A 335 -5.85 -10.47 -8.28
CA ASN A 335 -6.18 -9.18 -7.65
C ASN A 335 -4.94 -8.50 -7.09
N ILE A 336 -5.09 -7.21 -6.77
CA ILE A 336 -4.08 -6.49 -5.98
C ILE A 336 -3.88 -7.22 -4.64
N GLY A 337 -2.62 -7.40 -4.25
CA GLY A 337 -2.23 -8.17 -3.08
C GLY A 337 -1.88 -9.62 -3.36
N ASP A 338 -2.34 -10.21 -4.48
CA ASP A 338 -2.03 -11.60 -4.81
C ASP A 338 -0.53 -11.80 -5.09
N TRP A 339 -0.02 -12.94 -4.70
CA TRP A 339 1.33 -13.38 -4.99
C TRP A 339 1.35 -14.12 -6.32
N CYS A 340 2.23 -13.72 -7.22
CA CYS A 340 2.38 -14.29 -8.56
C CYS A 340 3.82 -14.71 -8.79
N THR A 341 4.04 -15.59 -9.76
CA THR A 341 5.40 -15.94 -10.19
C THR A 341 5.82 -15.05 -11.36
N VAL A 342 6.99 -14.45 -11.26
CA VAL A 342 7.63 -13.69 -12.32
C VAL A 342 8.86 -14.45 -12.82
N ARG A 343 8.96 -14.68 -14.12
CA ARG A 343 10.11 -15.29 -14.76
C ARG A 343 10.81 -14.27 -15.65
N ASP A 344 11.95 -13.82 -15.19
CA ASP A 344 12.83 -12.95 -15.98
C ASP A 344 13.83 -13.80 -16.74
N THR A 345 13.67 -13.81 -18.05
CA THR A 345 14.50 -14.67 -18.94
C THR A 345 15.87 -14.07 -19.22
N GLU A 346 16.00 -12.75 -19.14
CA GLU A 346 17.29 -12.06 -19.32
C GLU A 346 18.17 -12.25 -18.10
N LEU A 347 17.60 -12.05 -16.92
CA LEU A 347 18.29 -12.28 -15.65
C LEU A 347 18.42 -13.78 -15.30
N LYS A 348 17.73 -14.67 -16.04
CA LYS A 348 17.62 -16.10 -15.74
C LYS A 348 17.17 -16.35 -14.29
N LYS A 349 16.23 -15.54 -13.81
CA LYS A 349 15.72 -15.58 -12.43
C LYS A 349 14.22 -15.81 -12.42
N GLN A 350 13.76 -16.40 -11.32
CA GLN A 350 12.36 -16.52 -10.99
C GLN A 350 12.13 -15.92 -9.60
N PHE A 351 11.09 -15.10 -9.49
CA PHE A 351 10.67 -14.46 -8.26
C PHE A 351 9.22 -14.80 -7.97
N ASN A 352 8.86 -14.89 -6.71
CA ASN A 352 7.46 -14.81 -6.30
C ASN A 352 7.22 -13.38 -5.82
N ALA A 353 6.49 -12.60 -6.60
CA ALA A 353 6.27 -11.18 -6.37
C ALA A 353 4.81 -10.93 -6.01
N GLN A 354 4.58 -9.95 -5.13
CA GLN A 354 3.25 -9.52 -4.75
C GLN A 354 2.80 -8.38 -5.67
N ILE A 355 1.53 -8.37 -6.05
CA ILE A 355 0.93 -7.25 -6.77
C ILE A 355 0.68 -6.13 -5.76
N THR A 356 1.49 -5.10 -5.77
CA THR A 356 1.47 -4.02 -4.78
C THR A 356 0.71 -2.80 -5.23
N GLU A 357 0.56 -2.61 -6.55
CA GLU A 357 -0.20 -1.48 -7.07
C GLU A 357 -0.89 -1.83 -8.40
N VAL A 358 -1.98 -1.15 -8.66
CA VAL A 358 -2.73 -1.21 -9.91
C VAL A 358 -2.97 0.22 -10.37
N ILE A 359 -2.49 0.52 -11.57
CA ILE A 359 -2.61 1.80 -12.23
C ILE A 359 -3.69 1.69 -13.29
N THR A 360 -4.78 2.41 -13.12
CA THR A 360 -5.84 2.48 -14.14
C THR A 360 -5.79 3.83 -14.81
N SER A 361 -5.56 3.84 -16.11
CA SER A 361 -5.53 5.04 -16.95
C SER A 361 -6.70 5.02 -17.92
N ILE A 362 -7.44 6.13 -17.99
CA ILE A 362 -8.63 6.30 -18.81
C ILE A 362 -8.41 7.47 -19.76
N GLN A 363 -8.54 7.24 -21.05
CA GLN A 363 -8.43 8.26 -22.08
C GLN A 363 -9.52 8.03 -23.15
N GLY A 364 -10.49 8.94 -23.21
CA GLY A 364 -11.67 8.75 -24.03
C GLY A 364 -12.43 7.47 -23.68
N SER A 365 -12.56 6.55 -24.63
CA SER A 365 -13.15 5.22 -24.43
C SER A 365 -12.14 4.14 -24.06
N SER A 366 -10.85 4.45 -24.11
CA SER A 366 -9.77 3.50 -23.82
C SER A 366 -9.48 3.45 -22.33
N LYS A 367 -9.40 2.23 -21.79
CA LYS A 367 -8.99 1.95 -20.41
C LYS A 367 -7.79 1.02 -20.45
N ILE A 368 -6.70 1.45 -19.83
CA ILE A 368 -5.47 0.68 -19.71
C ILE A 368 -5.26 0.39 -18.22
N ILE A 369 -4.92 -0.84 -17.91
CA ILE A 369 -4.58 -1.26 -16.55
C ILE A 369 -3.15 -1.77 -16.57
N ASP A 370 -2.28 -1.09 -15.84
CA ASP A 370 -0.91 -1.49 -15.58
C ASP A 370 -0.79 -1.97 -14.15
N ILE A 371 0.11 -2.92 -13.92
CA ILE A 371 0.25 -3.55 -12.61
C ILE A 371 1.70 -3.46 -12.18
N GLY A 372 1.89 -2.92 -10.98
CA GLY A 372 3.17 -2.93 -10.30
C GLY A 372 3.32 -4.20 -9.47
N LEU A 373 4.38 -4.94 -9.73
CA LEU A 373 4.81 -6.08 -8.94
C LEU A 373 6.00 -5.69 -8.09
N SER A 374 6.02 -6.17 -6.88
CA SER A 374 7.14 -5.97 -5.98
C SER A 374 7.57 -7.28 -5.35
N TYR A 375 8.87 -7.52 -5.38
CA TYR A 375 9.55 -8.56 -4.63
C TYR A 375 10.50 -7.92 -3.63
N GLY A 376 10.39 -8.32 -2.36
CA GLY A 376 11.20 -7.78 -1.27
C GLY A 376 10.49 -6.67 -0.47
N LEU A 377 11.05 -6.35 0.70
CA LEU A 377 10.58 -5.24 1.53
C LEU A 377 11.00 -3.92 0.89
N ILE A 378 10.06 -3.19 0.35
CA ILE A 378 10.32 -1.86 -0.21
C ILE A 378 10.05 -0.82 0.87
N ARG A 379 11.09 -0.31 1.49
CA ARG A 379 11.03 1.02 2.11
C ARG A 379 11.19 2.04 0.98
N LYS A 380 10.10 2.49 0.41
CA LYS A 380 10.12 3.51 -0.64
C LYS A 380 10.56 4.84 -0.04
N ASP A 381 11.60 5.41 -0.64
CA ASP A 381 11.92 6.83 -0.45
C ASP A 381 10.81 7.66 -1.11
N PRO A 382 10.04 8.47 -0.35
CA PRO A 382 8.91 9.24 -0.88
C PRO A 382 9.31 10.18 -2.03
N VAL A 383 10.55 10.65 -2.04
CA VAL A 383 11.07 11.58 -3.06
C VAL A 383 11.20 10.88 -4.42
N LYS A 384 11.71 9.64 -4.45
CA LYS A 384 11.83 8.88 -5.70
C LYS A 384 10.47 8.52 -6.32
N LEU A 385 9.43 8.37 -5.50
CA LEU A 385 8.08 8.07 -5.98
C LEU A 385 7.47 9.24 -6.78
N ILE A 386 7.71 10.47 -6.31
CA ILE A 386 7.24 11.69 -6.98
C ILE A 386 7.98 11.86 -8.32
N GLU A 387 9.29 11.65 -8.34
CA GLU A 387 10.11 11.73 -9.55
C GLU A 387 9.73 10.65 -10.59
N GLN A 388 9.45 9.43 -10.16
CA GLN A 388 9.01 8.35 -11.06
C GLN A 388 7.62 8.61 -11.64
N ASN A 389 6.69 9.11 -10.84
CA ASN A 389 5.35 9.47 -11.32
C ASN A 389 5.42 10.66 -12.31
N ASP A 390 6.26 11.66 -12.06
CA ASP A 390 6.46 12.78 -12.96
C ASP A 390 7.15 12.37 -14.26
N MET A 391 8.07 11.40 -14.21
CA MET A 391 8.69 10.83 -15.42
C MET A 391 7.68 10.02 -16.23
N LEU A 392 6.89 9.16 -15.61
CA LEU A 392 5.83 8.39 -16.26
C LEU A 392 4.79 9.29 -16.93
N ILE A 393 4.36 10.35 -16.25
CA ILE A 393 3.44 11.34 -16.82
C ILE A 393 4.05 12.03 -18.04
N LYS A 394 5.32 12.42 -17.99
CA LYS A 394 6.02 13.04 -19.14
C LYS A 394 6.20 12.07 -20.30
N GLU A 395 6.54 10.82 -20.01
CA GLU A 395 6.72 9.78 -21.03
C GLU A 395 5.37 9.43 -21.70
N MET A 396 4.30 9.32 -20.92
CA MET A 396 2.94 9.14 -21.44
C MET A 396 2.49 10.33 -22.29
N GLN A 397 2.74 11.57 -21.86
CA GLN A 397 2.45 12.77 -22.63
C GLN A 397 3.22 12.80 -23.97
N THR A 398 4.46 12.33 -23.96
CA THR A 398 5.32 12.26 -25.17
C THR A 398 4.78 11.19 -26.11
N ASN A 399 4.40 10.03 -25.60
CA ASN A 399 3.81 8.93 -26.39
C ASN A 399 2.45 9.31 -26.98
N ILE A 400 1.64 10.04 -26.24
CA ILE A 400 0.35 10.60 -26.72
C ILE A 400 0.61 11.58 -27.86
N LYS A 401 1.57 12.49 -27.72
CA LYS A 401 1.93 13.45 -28.75
C LYS A 401 2.47 12.79 -30.01
N TYR A 402 3.23 11.70 -29.86
CA TYR A 402 3.71 10.87 -30.98
C TYR A 402 2.57 10.15 -31.70
N LEU A 403 1.61 9.60 -30.97
CA LEU A 403 0.45 8.90 -31.54
C LEU A 403 -0.50 9.89 -32.24
N LEU A 404 -0.73 11.06 -31.67
CA LEU A 404 -1.55 12.12 -32.31
C LEU A 404 -0.93 12.62 -33.61
N ASN A 405 0.41 12.73 -33.69
CA ASN A 405 1.12 13.13 -34.91
C ASN A 405 1.16 12.03 -35.99
N LYS A 406 0.79 10.77 -35.67
CA LYS A 406 0.68 9.68 -36.65
C LYS A 406 -0.72 9.49 -37.24
N VAL A 407 -1.73 10.18 -36.66
CA VAL A 407 -3.13 10.09 -37.09
C VAL A 407 -3.52 11.30 -37.98
N VAL A 408 -2.63 12.26 -38.17
CA VAL A 408 -2.68 13.29 -39.19
C VAL A 408 -1.72 12.89 -40.31
#